data_bead48b23e8d563abebe98a56d8c3147
#
_entry.id   bead48b23e8d563abebe98a56d8c3147
#
_cell.length_a   1.000
_cell.length_b   1.000
_cell.length_c   1.000
_cell.angle_alpha   90.00
_cell.angle_beta   90.00
_cell.angle_gamma   90.00
#
_symmetry.space_group_name_H-M   'P 1'
#
loop_
_entity.id
_entity.type
_entity.pdbx_description
1 polymer ?
#
loop_
_entity_poly.entity_id
_entity_poly.type
_entity_poly.pdbx_seq_one_letter_code
_entity_poly.pdbx_strand_id
1 'polypeptide(L)'
;MESRNRDIYSYKLPHVLVKNKAFDIIVSADTSKVVSVISLICDLSVQGSGEDLNGDVVNFQVEQVGSLYHMIDTRFPLNYSTEVYSATDPSNPISSLSPDSGWPASAVSALNYAKQTVDYYSDNHSYNAVNSAGSKLYITVDENMENAYWNSGSQQIVLGIGEGVIAQQGLSLAASADVMAHEITHGVVSSTSALQYRYQSGALDESFADFFGSMVDGDDWLIGEDLLSPSGLPLRN
;
A
#
# COMPACT_ATOMS: atom_id res chain seq x y z
N MET A 1 43.09 31.18 17.69
CA MET A 1 42.99 30.67 16.29
C MET A 1 41.52 30.31 16.06
N GLU A 2 40.78 31.24 15.46
CA GLU A 2 39.38 31.01 15.12
C GLU A 2 39.34 30.14 13.86
N SER A 3 38.71 28.97 13.96
CA SER A 3 38.39 28.11 12.82
C SER A 3 37.25 28.77 12.08
N ARG A 4 37.54 29.46 10.97
CA ARG A 4 36.50 29.93 10.03
C ARG A 4 35.84 28.69 9.43
N ASN A 5 34.60 28.45 9.81
CA ASN A 5 33.69 27.57 9.07
C ASN A 5 33.55 28.19 7.66
N ARG A 6 34.17 27.59 6.66
CA ARG A 6 33.94 27.95 5.26
C ARG A 6 32.65 27.27 4.87
N ASP A 7 31.62 28.04 4.60
CA ASP A 7 30.42 27.54 3.95
C ASP A 7 30.84 26.93 2.61
N ILE A 8 30.68 25.62 2.49
CA ILE A 8 30.98 24.90 1.24
C ILE A 8 29.74 25.03 0.36
N TYR A 9 29.82 25.90 -0.65
CA TYR A 9 28.81 25.96 -1.69
C TYR A 9 28.83 24.67 -2.51
N SER A 10 27.70 24.05 -2.70
CA SER A 10 27.58 22.80 -3.47
C SER A 10 26.37 22.85 -4.42
N TYR A 11 26.52 22.19 -5.55
CA TYR A 11 25.42 21.97 -6.49
C TYR A 11 24.94 20.52 -6.35
N LYS A 12 23.61 20.34 -6.30
CA LYS A 12 22.97 19.04 -6.38
C LYS A 12 22.68 18.75 -7.86
N LEU A 13 23.22 17.65 -8.36
CA LEU A 13 22.81 17.05 -9.64
C LEU A 13 21.81 15.94 -9.33
N PRO A 14 20.51 16.20 -9.50
CA PRO A 14 19.49 15.21 -9.17
C PRO A 14 19.37 14.15 -10.26
N HIS A 15 19.03 12.93 -9.86
CA HIS A 15 18.63 11.83 -10.75
C HIS A 15 19.66 11.47 -11.82
N VAL A 16 20.94 11.42 -11.46
CA VAL A 16 22.00 10.96 -12.36
C VAL A 16 21.94 9.44 -12.49
N LEU A 17 21.68 8.93 -13.69
CA LEU A 17 21.63 7.50 -13.97
C LEU A 17 23.03 6.96 -14.29
N VAL A 18 23.48 5.97 -13.51
CA VAL A 18 24.72 5.22 -13.76
C VAL A 18 24.39 3.73 -13.72
N LYS A 19 24.52 3.04 -14.83
CA LYS A 19 24.24 1.59 -14.96
C LYS A 19 22.87 1.21 -14.35
N ASN A 20 21.81 1.92 -14.75
CA ASN A 20 20.43 1.73 -14.30
C ASN A 20 20.18 1.98 -12.79
N LYS A 21 21.08 2.68 -12.12
CA LYS A 21 20.87 3.17 -10.76
C LYS A 21 20.82 4.69 -10.77
N ALA A 22 19.86 5.27 -10.07
CA ALA A 22 19.74 6.69 -9.91
C ALA A 22 20.53 7.18 -8.69
N PHE A 23 21.18 8.32 -8.83
CA PHE A 23 21.97 8.94 -7.77
C PHE A 23 21.70 10.44 -7.74
N ASP A 24 21.64 11.00 -6.54
CA ASP A 24 21.85 12.41 -6.33
C ASP A 24 23.32 12.65 -6.08
N ILE A 25 23.96 13.45 -6.93
CA ILE A 25 25.40 13.75 -6.82
C ILE A 25 25.53 15.19 -6.31
N ILE A 26 26.24 15.35 -5.19
CA ILE A 26 26.57 16.68 -4.66
C ILE A 26 28.01 16.98 -5.05
N VAL A 27 28.18 18.10 -5.77
CA VAL A 27 29.48 18.55 -6.28
C VAL A 27 29.84 19.87 -5.60
N SER A 28 31.06 19.97 -5.10
CA SER A 28 31.60 21.24 -4.57
C SER A 28 31.73 22.29 -5.67
N ALA A 29 31.19 23.48 -5.43
CA ALA A 29 31.30 24.60 -6.35
C ALA A 29 32.76 25.08 -6.53
N ASP A 30 33.56 24.98 -5.46
CA ASP A 30 34.93 25.52 -5.44
C ASP A 30 35.94 24.60 -6.12
N THR A 31 35.71 23.30 -6.03
CA THR A 31 36.71 22.30 -6.47
C THR A 31 36.22 21.43 -7.62
N SER A 32 34.97 21.50 -8.00
CA SER A 32 34.32 20.63 -8.99
C SER A 32 34.46 19.13 -8.65
N LYS A 33 34.73 18.82 -7.38
CA LYS A 33 34.82 17.43 -6.90
C LYS A 33 33.50 16.96 -6.35
N VAL A 34 33.22 15.67 -6.54
CA VAL A 34 32.09 15.02 -5.88
C VAL A 34 32.33 15.02 -4.38
N VAL A 35 31.42 15.65 -3.64
CA VAL A 35 31.43 15.73 -2.18
C VAL A 35 30.64 14.59 -1.57
N SER A 36 29.51 14.24 -2.21
CA SER A 36 28.65 13.15 -1.78
C SER A 36 27.94 12.53 -2.96
N VAL A 37 27.73 11.22 -2.91
CA VAL A 37 26.88 10.47 -3.82
C VAL A 37 25.81 9.84 -2.95
N ILE A 38 24.60 10.34 -3.08
CA ILE A 38 23.43 9.75 -2.43
C ILE A 38 22.84 8.79 -3.44
N SER A 39 22.96 7.49 -3.15
CA SER A 39 22.23 6.50 -3.95
C SER A 39 20.75 6.76 -3.71
N LEU A 40 20.09 7.22 -4.73
CA LEU A 40 18.68 7.03 -4.82
C LEU A 40 18.58 5.56 -5.23
N ILE A 41 18.36 4.67 -4.27
CA ILE A 41 17.97 3.31 -4.59
C ILE A 41 16.58 3.46 -5.24
N CYS A 42 16.54 3.79 -6.50
CA CYS A 42 15.46 3.36 -7.36
C CYS A 42 15.73 1.87 -7.55
N ASP A 43 15.20 1.06 -6.69
CA ASP A 43 14.97 -0.31 -7.02
C ASP A 43 14.15 -0.26 -8.31
N LEU A 44 14.54 -1.04 -9.31
CA LEU A 44 13.89 -0.95 -10.62
C LEU A 44 12.44 -1.38 -10.44
N SER A 45 11.52 -0.44 -10.61
CA SER A 45 10.12 -0.79 -10.75
C SER A 45 9.97 -1.62 -12.01
N VAL A 46 9.55 -2.86 -11.85
CA VAL A 46 9.36 -3.85 -12.91
C VAL A 46 7.89 -4.22 -12.93
N GLN A 47 7.34 -4.36 -14.13
CA GLN A 47 5.99 -4.90 -14.24
C GLN A 47 6.02 -6.39 -13.90
N GLY A 48 5.15 -6.80 -13.00
CA GLY A 48 4.90 -8.18 -12.63
C GLY A 48 3.44 -8.57 -12.83
N SER A 49 3.16 -9.84 -12.66
CA SER A 49 1.81 -10.37 -12.73
C SER A 49 1.61 -11.56 -11.78
N GLY A 50 0.36 -11.81 -11.38
CA GLY A 50 -0.02 -12.92 -10.54
C GLY A 50 -1.52 -13.17 -10.59
N GLU A 51 -1.94 -14.35 -10.19
CA GLU A 51 -3.36 -14.67 -10.01
C GLU A 51 -3.84 -14.15 -8.65
N ASP A 52 -4.98 -13.50 -8.63
CA ASP A 52 -5.66 -13.08 -7.42
C ASP A 52 -6.52 -14.21 -6.82
N LEU A 53 -7.24 -13.93 -5.74
CA LEU A 53 -8.09 -14.92 -5.07
C LEU A 53 -9.32 -15.33 -5.91
N ASN A 54 -9.67 -14.55 -6.95
CA ASN A 54 -10.75 -14.88 -7.88
C ASN A 54 -10.26 -15.71 -9.08
N GLY A 55 -8.93 -15.91 -9.20
CA GLY A 55 -8.29 -16.59 -10.33
C GLY A 55 -8.04 -15.69 -11.52
N ASP A 56 -8.20 -14.38 -11.37
CA ASP A 56 -7.92 -13.41 -12.42
C ASP A 56 -6.44 -13.03 -12.42
N VAL A 57 -5.87 -12.87 -13.62
CA VAL A 57 -4.49 -12.41 -13.77
C VAL A 57 -4.43 -10.90 -13.63
N VAL A 58 -3.76 -10.45 -12.59
CA VAL A 58 -3.55 -9.03 -12.28
C VAL A 58 -2.14 -8.61 -12.62
N ASN A 59 -2.00 -7.44 -13.24
CA ASN A 59 -0.72 -6.79 -13.50
C ASN A 59 -0.46 -5.70 -12.48
N PHE A 60 0.74 -5.69 -11.90
CA PHE A 60 1.15 -4.74 -10.86
C PHE A 60 2.62 -4.36 -11.01
N GLN A 61 3.08 -3.38 -10.25
CA GLN A 61 4.50 -3.04 -10.18
C GLN A 61 5.13 -3.75 -8.98
N VAL A 62 6.38 -4.17 -9.17
CA VAL A 62 7.22 -4.76 -8.13
C VAL A 62 8.58 -4.08 -8.13
N GLU A 63 9.25 -4.10 -7.01
CA GLU A 63 10.60 -3.53 -6.87
C GLU A 63 11.65 -4.63 -6.95
N GLN A 64 12.61 -4.51 -7.87
CA GLN A 64 13.70 -5.47 -7.99
C GLN A 64 14.89 -5.08 -7.11
N VAL A 65 15.20 -5.91 -6.14
CA VAL A 65 16.37 -5.77 -5.25
C VAL A 65 17.30 -6.97 -5.43
N GLY A 66 18.39 -6.77 -6.13
CA GLY A 66 19.29 -7.87 -6.46
C GLY A 66 18.64 -8.91 -7.38
N SER A 67 18.50 -10.14 -6.89
CA SER A 67 17.86 -11.25 -7.60
C SER A 67 16.39 -11.48 -7.20
N LEU A 68 15.87 -10.70 -6.27
CA LEU A 68 14.50 -10.82 -5.78
C LEU A 68 13.65 -9.68 -6.30
N TYR A 69 12.39 -9.98 -6.48
CA TYR A 69 11.32 -9.01 -6.72
C TYR A 69 10.48 -8.91 -5.47
N HIS A 70 10.27 -7.71 -4.95
CA HIS A 70 9.49 -7.45 -3.76
C HIS A 70 8.13 -6.86 -4.14
N MET A 71 7.09 -7.23 -3.42
CA MET A 71 5.74 -6.70 -3.64
C MET A 71 5.63 -5.29 -3.05
N ILE A 72 6.23 -4.36 -3.77
CA ILE A 72 6.27 -2.93 -3.50
C ILE A 72 5.84 -2.21 -4.78
N ASP A 73 4.66 -1.60 -4.76
CA ASP A 73 4.16 -0.76 -5.86
C ASP A 73 4.43 0.71 -5.53
N THR A 74 5.37 1.30 -6.25
CA THR A 74 5.73 2.72 -6.12
C THR A 74 5.18 3.51 -7.27
N ARG A 75 4.41 4.56 -7.00
CA ARG A 75 3.78 5.40 -8.01
C ARG A 75 4.31 6.82 -8.02
N PHE A 76 4.88 7.19 -9.14
CA PHE A 76 5.24 8.57 -9.46
C PHE A 76 4.22 9.15 -10.45
N PRO A 77 3.80 10.43 -10.31
CA PRO A 77 4.33 11.45 -9.41
C PRO A 77 3.68 11.52 -8.02
N LEU A 78 2.79 10.59 -7.67
CA LEU A 78 1.98 10.67 -6.44
C LEU A 78 2.80 10.50 -5.15
N ASN A 79 4.08 10.13 -5.25
CA ASN A 79 4.97 9.87 -4.11
C ASN A 79 4.35 8.91 -3.09
N TYR A 80 3.70 7.87 -3.60
CA TYR A 80 2.95 6.87 -2.86
C TYR A 80 3.55 5.49 -3.13
N SER A 81 3.61 4.64 -2.12
CA SER A 81 3.95 3.22 -2.29
C SER A 81 3.07 2.32 -1.42
N THR A 82 2.72 1.18 -1.98
CA THR A 82 2.07 0.08 -1.25
C THR A 82 3.08 -1.04 -1.08
N GLU A 83 3.25 -1.50 0.14
CA GLU A 83 4.14 -2.61 0.48
C GLU A 83 3.32 -3.74 1.13
N VAL A 84 3.41 -4.96 0.59
CA VAL A 84 2.63 -6.10 1.07
C VAL A 84 3.51 -7.09 1.82
N TYR A 85 3.06 -7.49 3.00
CA TYR A 85 3.74 -8.38 3.93
C TYR A 85 2.88 -9.60 4.23
N SER A 86 3.52 -10.71 4.58
CA SER A 86 2.83 -11.86 5.15
C SER A 86 2.84 -11.77 6.68
N ALA A 87 1.78 -12.21 7.32
CA ALA A 87 1.74 -12.35 8.78
C ALA A 87 2.84 -13.28 9.32
N THR A 88 3.31 -14.22 8.52
CA THR A 88 4.41 -15.14 8.88
C THR A 88 5.80 -14.54 8.73
N ASP A 89 5.96 -13.45 7.96
CA ASP A 89 7.20 -12.66 7.85
C ASP A 89 6.86 -11.16 7.78
N PRO A 90 6.58 -10.52 8.91
CA PRO A 90 6.20 -9.11 8.97
C PRO A 90 7.41 -8.17 8.83
N SER A 91 8.61 -8.68 8.69
CA SER A 91 9.84 -7.89 8.62
C SER A 91 10.27 -7.58 7.19
N ASN A 92 9.82 -8.38 6.22
CA ASN A 92 10.19 -8.24 4.83
C ASN A 92 8.95 -8.23 3.94
N PRO A 93 8.87 -7.35 2.94
CA PRO A 93 7.83 -7.43 1.93
C PRO A 93 7.83 -8.80 1.25
N ILE A 94 6.68 -9.29 0.89
CA ILE A 94 6.55 -10.54 0.11
C ILE A 94 7.43 -10.44 -1.13
N SER A 95 8.20 -11.50 -1.40
CA SER A 95 9.15 -11.52 -2.51
C SER A 95 9.09 -12.79 -3.33
N SER A 96 9.52 -12.68 -4.59
CA SER A 96 9.62 -13.79 -5.54
C SER A 96 10.92 -13.73 -6.33
N LEU A 97 11.31 -14.86 -6.93
CA LEU A 97 12.43 -14.96 -7.87
C LEU A 97 12.03 -14.57 -9.30
N SER A 98 10.74 -14.40 -9.57
CA SER A 98 10.19 -14.00 -10.86
C SER A 98 9.17 -12.87 -10.66
N PRO A 99 9.11 -11.86 -11.52
CA PRO A 99 8.08 -10.84 -11.42
C PRO A 99 6.67 -11.37 -11.76
N ASP A 100 6.59 -12.46 -12.53
CA ASP A 100 5.34 -12.97 -13.10
C ASP A 100 4.87 -14.29 -12.45
N SER A 101 5.45 -14.69 -11.32
CA SER A 101 5.05 -15.93 -10.65
C SER A 101 5.54 -16.00 -9.21
N GLY A 102 4.92 -16.89 -8.43
CA GLY A 102 5.32 -17.17 -7.03
C GLY A 102 4.74 -16.17 -6.02
N TRP A 103 3.73 -15.40 -6.41
CA TRP A 103 3.02 -14.48 -5.55
C TRP A 103 1.85 -15.20 -4.87
N PRO A 104 1.64 -15.02 -3.55
CA PRO A 104 0.41 -15.48 -2.90
C PRO A 104 -0.81 -14.74 -3.47
N ALA A 105 -1.88 -15.46 -3.78
CA ALA A 105 -3.09 -14.87 -4.35
C ALA A 105 -3.71 -13.79 -3.43
N SER A 106 -3.67 -14.01 -2.11
CA SER A 106 -4.09 -13.00 -1.12
C SER A 106 -3.31 -11.68 -1.22
N ALA A 107 -2.00 -11.77 -1.46
CA ALA A 107 -1.16 -10.60 -1.62
C ALA A 107 -1.44 -9.87 -2.96
N VAL A 108 -1.72 -10.63 -4.03
CA VAL A 108 -2.10 -10.06 -5.34
C VAL A 108 -3.43 -9.32 -5.23
N SER A 109 -4.46 -9.94 -4.62
CA SER A 109 -5.75 -9.29 -4.36
C SER A 109 -5.58 -8.02 -3.52
N ALA A 110 -4.85 -8.11 -2.41
CA ALA A 110 -4.64 -6.98 -1.51
C ALA A 110 -3.98 -5.79 -2.22
N LEU A 111 -2.92 -6.05 -3.01
CA LEU A 111 -2.26 -4.99 -3.77
C LEU A 111 -3.18 -4.38 -4.83
N ASN A 112 -3.95 -5.21 -5.54
CA ASN A 112 -4.87 -4.78 -6.58
C ASN A 112 -5.98 -3.88 -6.01
N TYR A 113 -6.65 -4.31 -4.95
CA TYR A 113 -7.75 -3.57 -4.35
C TYR A 113 -7.29 -2.30 -3.62
N ALA A 114 -6.11 -2.33 -3.00
CA ALA A 114 -5.50 -1.11 -2.47
C ALA A 114 -5.22 -0.10 -3.60
N LYS A 115 -4.74 -0.59 -4.75
CA LYS A 115 -4.54 0.23 -5.94
C LYS A 115 -5.84 0.86 -6.43
N GLN A 116 -6.89 0.06 -6.59
CA GLN A 116 -8.21 0.53 -7.04
C GLN A 116 -8.76 1.61 -6.09
N THR A 117 -8.62 1.40 -4.79
CA THR A 117 -9.07 2.36 -3.78
C THR A 117 -8.31 3.69 -3.86
N VAL A 118 -6.99 3.66 -3.96
CA VAL A 118 -6.18 4.87 -4.08
C VAL A 118 -6.49 5.60 -5.38
N ASP A 119 -6.65 4.88 -6.48
CA ASP A 119 -7.04 5.45 -7.78
C ASP A 119 -8.43 6.09 -7.69
N TYR A 120 -9.39 5.44 -7.03
CA TYR A 120 -10.72 6.00 -6.82
C TYR A 120 -10.67 7.36 -6.09
N TYR A 121 -9.90 7.46 -4.99
CA TYR A 121 -9.76 8.71 -4.26
C TYR A 121 -9.03 9.78 -5.07
N SER A 122 -8.03 9.39 -5.83
CA SER A 122 -7.29 10.31 -6.71
C SER A 122 -8.18 10.87 -7.81
N ASP A 123 -8.88 9.99 -8.52
CA ASP A 123 -9.64 10.33 -9.73
C ASP A 123 -10.94 11.08 -9.42
N ASN A 124 -11.64 10.68 -8.35
CA ASN A 124 -12.94 11.24 -8.02
C ASN A 124 -12.87 12.38 -7.01
N HIS A 125 -11.86 12.42 -6.16
CA HIS A 125 -11.76 13.37 -5.05
C HIS A 125 -10.49 14.21 -5.06
N SER A 126 -9.57 13.99 -6.03
CA SER A 126 -8.26 14.64 -6.11
C SER A 126 -7.47 14.48 -4.80
N TYR A 127 -7.64 13.34 -4.13
CA TYR A 127 -7.04 13.03 -2.84
C TYR A 127 -5.96 11.97 -3.02
N ASN A 128 -4.72 12.29 -2.62
CA ASN A 128 -3.57 11.44 -2.86
C ASN A 128 -3.32 10.51 -1.67
N ALA A 129 -3.52 9.22 -1.87
CA ALA A 129 -3.33 8.18 -0.87
C ALA A 129 -4.10 8.48 0.44
N VAL A 130 -3.70 7.88 1.56
CA VAL A 130 -4.44 7.99 2.82
C VAL A 130 -4.29 9.34 3.54
N ASN A 131 -3.32 10.20 3.16
CA ASN A 131 -3.03 11.45 3.88
C ASN A 131 -2.86 12.69 2.99
N SER A 132 -3.22 12.61 1.72
CA SER A 132 -3.09 13.68 0.71
C SER A 132 -1.66 14.16 0.40
N ALA A 133 -0.66 13.69 1.13
CA ALA A 133 0.74 14.09 0.95
C ALA A 133 1.57 13.04 0.19
N GLY A 134 0.98 11.90 -0.08
CA GLY A 134 1.71 10.70 -0.51
C GLY A 134 2.43 10.06 0.67
N SER A 135 2.15 8.82 0.94
CA SER A 135 2.74 8.06 2.04
C SER A 135 2.88 6.60 1.67
N LYS A 136 3.60 5.87 2.49
CA LYS A 136 3.62 4.43 2.41
C LYS A 136 2.35 3.86 3.03
N LEU A 137 1.74 2.90 2.33
CA LEU A 137 0.69 2.05 2.84
C LEU A 137 1.27 0.66 3.06
N TYR A 138 1.20 0.17 4.27
CA TYR A 138 1.60 -1.17 4.61
C TYR A 138 0.38 -2.08 4.68
N ILE A 139 0.47 -3.26 4.06
CA ILE A 139 -0.61 -4.25 4.10
C ILE A 139 -0.01 -5.56 4.61
N THR A 140 -0.59 -6.12 5.65
CA THR A 140 -0.29 -7.48 6.09
C THR A 140 -1.45 -8.38 5.73
N VAL A 141 -1.18 -9.47 5.03
CA VAL A 141 -2.17 -10.46 4.63
C VAL A 141 -2.04 -11.74 5.46
N ASP A 142 -3.13 -12.47 5.53
CA ASP A 142 -3.22 -13.82 6.11
C ASP A 142 -2.86 -13.85 7.60
N GLU A 143 -3.26 -12.80 8.36
CA GLU A 143 -3.15 -12.81 9.82
C GLU A 143 -4.11 -13.85 10.41
N ASN A 144 -3.66 -14.52 11.48
CA ASN A 144 -4.45 -15.55 12.14
C ASN A 144 -5.57 -14.94 13.02
N MET A 145 -6.51 -14.28 12.37
CA MET A 145 -7.70 -13.68 12.98
C MET A 145 -8.79 -13.49 11.93
N GLU A 146 -10.04 -13.64 12.29
CA GLU A 146 -11.18 -13.39 11.41
C GLU A 146 -11.63 -11.93 11.51
N ASN A 147 -10.78 -11.01 11.07
CA ASN A 147 -11.05 -9.57 11.05
C ASN A 147 -10.13 -8.86 10.05
N ALA A 148 -10.50 -7.63 9.70
CA ALA A 148 -9.63 -6.66 9.06
C ALA A 148 -9.58 -5.38 9.91
N TYR A 149 -8.48 -4.62 9.87
CA TYR A 149 -8.43 -3.33 10.55
C TYR A 149 -7.34 -2.42 9.99
N TRP A 150 -7.62 -1.11 10.05
CA TRP A 150 -6.66 -0.04 9.86
C TRP A 150 -5.94 0.31 11.15
N ASN A 151 -4.61 0.37 11.11
CA ASN A 151 -3.77 0.88 12.19
C ASN A 151 -3.20 2.26 11.83
N SER A 152 -3.78 3.32 12.40
CA SER A 152 -3.36 4.69 12.13
C SER A 152 -1.94 5.01 12.61
N GLY A 153 -1.44 4.31 13.62
CA GLY A 153 -0.09 4.54 14.17
C GLY A 153 1.02 4.07 13.25
N SER A 154 0.79 2.98 12.52
CA SER A 154 1.74 2.40 11.54
C SER A 154 1.37 2.65 10.09
N GLN A 155 0.21 3.24 9.81
CA GLN A 155 -0.37 3.36 8.47
C GLN A 155 -0.47 1.99 7.77
N GLN A 156 -1.01 1.03 8.48
CA GLN A 156 -1.04 -0.38 8.09
C GLN A 156 -2.46 -0.91 8.08
N ILE A 157 -2.77 -1.68 7.06
CA ILE A 157 -3.95 -2.54 7.00
C ILE A 157 -3.52 -3.96 7.36
N VAL A 158 -4.29 -4.60 8.20
CA VAL A 158 -4.11 -6.02 8.53
C VAL A 158 -5.37 -6.76 8.09
N LEU A 159 -5.18 -7.78 7.25
CA LEU A 159 -6.24 -8.62 6.71
C LEU A 159 -6.04 -10.04 7.23
N GLY A 160 -7.04 -10.56 7.88
CA GLY A 160 -7.02 -11.90 8.44
C GLY A 160 -7.54 -12.97 7.50
N ILE A 161 -7.71 -14.17 8.06
CA ILE A 161 -8.25 -15.36 7.39
C ILE A 161 -9.56 -15.74 8.04
N GLY A 162 -10.58 -16.05 7.25
CA GLY A 162 -11.87 -16.51 7.71
C GLY A 162 -11.76 -17.80 8.51
N GLU A 163 -12.43 -17.83 9.66
CA GLU A 163 -12.53 -18.99 10.56
C GLU A 163 -13.88 -19.70 10.39
N GLY A 164 -14.70 -19.26 9.44
CA GLY A 164 -16.01 -19.81 9.15
C GLY A 164 -17.17 -19.18 9.91
N VAL A 165 -16.96 -18.03 10.55
CA VAL A 165 -18.00 -17.26 11.24
C VAL A 165 -18.42 -16.07 10.40
N ILE A 166 -17.46 -15.24 9.99
CA ILE A 166 -17.66 -14.03 9.17
C ILE A 166 -17.42 -14.35 7.70
N ALA A 167 -16.29 -15.01 7.41
CA ALA A 167 -15.88 -15.41 6.07
C ALA A 167 -15.77 -16.93 5.95
N GLN A 168 -15.72 -17.43 4.72
CA GLN A 168 -15.44 -18.86 4.49
C GLN A 168 -14.12 -19.25 5.16
N GLN A 169 -14.13 -20.41 5.83
CA GLN A 169 -12.94 -20.91 6.50
C GLN A 169 -11.75 -21.05 5.53
N GLY A 170 -10.64 -20.42 5.87
CA GLY A 170 -9.42 -20.42 5.08
C GLY A 170 -9.39 -19.40 3.94
N LEU A 171 -10.47 -18.64 3.70
CA LEU A 171 -10.47 -17.55 2.74
C LEU A 171 -9.84 -16.31 3.37
N SER A 172 -8.87 -15.71 2.68
CA SER A 172 -8.31 -14.42 3.12
C SER A 172 -9.34 -13.29 2.94
N LEU A 173 -9.42 -12.39 3.92
CA LEU A 173 -10.25 -11.19 3.82
C LEU A 173 -9.76 -10.22 2.72
N ALA A 174 -8.58 -10.48 2.16
CA ALA A 174 -8.09 -9.81 0.97
C ALA A 174 -8.91 -10.12 -0.31
N ALA A 175 -9.85 -11.06 -0.25
CA ALA A 175 -10.73 -11.40 -1.38
C ALA A 175 -11.78 -10.32 -1.69
N SER A 176 -12.05 -9.40 -0.77
CA SER A 176 -13.12 -8.40 -0.88
C SER A 176 -12.54 -7.00 -1.13
N ALA A 177 -12.98 -6.37 -2.22
CA ALA A 177 -12.54 -5.03 -2.62
C ALA A 177 -13.08 -3.96 -1.67
N ASP A 178 -14.34 -4.09 -1.28
CA ASP A 178 -15.02 -3.19 -0.36
C ASP A 178 -14.43 -3.22 1.05
N VAL A 179 -14.01 -4.40 1.56
CA VAL A 179 -13.31 -4.52 2.85
C VAL A 179 -11.96 -3.80 2.79
N MET A 180 -11.20 -3.96 1.72
CA MET A 180 -9.94 -3.22 1.53
C MET A 180 -10.18 -1.71 1.50
N ALA A 181 -11.19 -1.28 0.75
CA ALA A 181 -11.53 0.13 0.62
C ALA A 181 -12.09 0.73 1.92
N HIS A 182 -12.83 -0.05 2.70
CA HIS A 182 -13.29 0.30 4.04
C HIS A 182 -12.09 0.63 4.94
N GLU A 183 -11.09 -0.24 5.00
CA GLU A 183 -9.91 -0.04 5.84
C GLU A 183 -9.05 1.15 5.39
N ILE A 184 -8.87 1.35 4.08
CA ILE A 184 -8.17 2.54 3.56
C ILE A 184 -8.95 3.82 3.91
N THR A 185 -10.28 3.77 3.89
CA THR A 185 -11.12 4.93 4.22
C THR A 185 -10.96 5.37 5.67
N HIS A 186 -10.77 4.45 6.62
CA HIS A 186 -10.38 4.83 7.98
C HIS A 186 -9.09 5.67 8.01
N GLY A 187 -8.12 5.33 7.16
CA GLY A 187 -6.91 6.12 6.96
C GLY A 187 -7.20 7.52 6.43
N VAL A 188 -8.09 7.64 5.44
CA VAL A 188 -8.53 8.93 4.88
C VAL A 188 -9.29 9.74 5.94
N VAL A 189 -10.22 9.15 6.67
CA VAL A 189 -10.97 9.81 7.75
C VAL A 189 -10.03 10.30 8.84
N SER A 190 -9.08 9.49 9.27
CA SER A 190 -8.13 9.87 10.33
C SER A 190 -7.21 11.04 9.92
N SER A 191 -6.90 11.18 8.64
CA SER A 191 -6.04 12.25 8.11
C SER A 191 -6.80 13.48 7.62
N THR A 192 -8.12 13.44 7.56
CA THR A 192 -8.98 14.56 7.14
C THR A 192 -9.81 15.11 8.30
N SER A 193 -10.93 14.45 8.61
CA SER A 193 -11.87 14.87 9.66
C SER A 193 -11.40 14.50 11.07
N ALA A 194 -10.43 13.58 11.19
CA ALA A 194 -9.85 13.12 12.44
C ALA A 194 -10.93 12.74 13.48
N LEU A 195 -11.97 12.03 13.04
CA LEU A 195 -13.04 11.57 13.91
C LEU A 195 -12.47 10.71 15.04
N GLN A 196 -12.91 10.96 16.25
CA GLN A 196 -12.54 10.09 17.37
C GLN A 196 -13.36 8.81 17.26
N TYR A 197 -12.69 7.66 17.23
CA TYR A 197 -13.33 6.35 17.11
C TYR A 197 -14.05 5.93 18.40
N ARG A 198 -15.13 6.67 18.72
CA ARG A 198 -16.01 6.43 19.87
C ARG A 198 -17.38 7.04 19.67
N TYR A 199 -18.41 6.38 20.19
CA TYR A 199 -19.80 6.85 20.16
C TYR A 199 -20.25 7.24 18.74
N GLN A 200 -20.93 8.37 18.60
CA GLN A 200 -21.46 8.85 17.34
C GLN A 200 -20.38 9.18 16.29
N SER A 201 -19.23 9.69 16.73
CA SER A 201 -18.12 9.96 15.80
C SER A 201 -17.50 8.66 15.27
N GLY A 202 -17.44 7.60 16.08
CA GLY A 202 -17.03 6.29 15.60
C GLY A 202 -18.05 5.67 14.64
N ALA A 203 -19.34 5.80 14.94
CA ALA A 203 -20.39 5.34 14.01
C ALA A 203 -20.37 6.09 12.67
N LEU A 204 -20.03 7.38 12.68
CA LEU A 204 -19.87 8.16 11.45
C LEU A 204 -18.62 7.74 10.66
N ASP A 205 -17.52 7.43 11.34
CA ASP A 205 -16.30 6.89 10.75
C ASP A 205 -16.59 5.57 10.02
N GLU A 206 -17.26 4.63 10.69
CA GLU A 206 -17.73 3.37 10.07
C GLU A 206 -18.64 3.61 8.87
N SER A 207 -19.59 4.56 9.00
CA SER A 207 -20.50 4.88 7.89
C SER A 207 -19.78 5.44 6.65
N PHE A 208 -18.74 6.24 6.85
CA PHE A 208 -17.89 6.66 5.72
C PHE A 208 -17.10 5.50 5.13
N ALA A 209 -16.56 4.64 5.99
CA ALA A 209 -15.79 3.48 5.55
C ALA A 209 -16.67 2.52 4.73
N ASP A 210 -17.88 2.20 5.20
CA ASP A 210 -18.84 1.38 4.46
C ASP A 210 -19.28 2.05 3.13
N PHE A 211 -19.60 3.36 3.18
CA PHE A 211 -20.02 4.09 1.98
C PHE A 211 -18.97 4.07 0.89
N PHE A 212 -17.72 4.42 1.23
CA PHE A 212 -16.64 4.43 0.26
C PHE A 212 -16.17 3.03 -0.12
N GLY A 213 -16.32 2.04 0.77
CA GLY A 213 -16.15 0.63 0.46
C GLY A 213 -17.01 0.22 -0.72
N SER A 214 -18.34 0.37 -0.60
CA SER A 214 -19.28 0.06 -1.67
C SER A 214 -19.07 0.92 -2.94
N MET A 215 -18.64 2.18 -2.79
CA MET A 215 -18.38 3.03 -3.96
C MET A 215 -17.12 2.63 -4.75
N VAL A 216 -16.14 2.04 -4.13
CA VAL A 216 -14.91 1.53 -4.78
C VAL A 216 -15.20 0.19 -5.44
N ASP A 217 -15.90 -0.68 -4.76
CA ASP A 217 -16.31 -1.98 -5.28
C ASP A 217 -17.26 -1.81 -6.48
N GLY A 218 -18.33 -1.07 -6.30
CA GLY A 218 -19.18 -0.56 -7.37
C GLY A 218 -20.21 -1.54 -7.91
N ASP A 219 -20.37 -2.71 -7.33
CA ASP A 219 -21.33 -3.71 -7.76
C ASP A 219 -22.65 -3.64 -6.97
N ASP A 220 -22.61 -3.44 -5.65
CA ASP A 220 -23.81 -3.27 -4.83
C ASP A 220 -23.59 -2.39 -3.58
N TRP A 221 -24.42 -2.52 -2.55
CA TRP A 221 -24.34 -1.77 -1.27
C TRP A 221 -24.11 -2.69 -0.07
N LEU A 222 -23.68 -3.91 -0.31
CA LEU A 222 -23.29 -4.82 0.74
C LEU A 222 -21.80 -4.62 1.08
N ILE A 223 -21.34 -5.16 2.19
CA ILE A 223 -19.94 -5.16 2.57
C ILE A 223 -19.53 -6.58 2.92
N GLY A 224 -18.49 -7.08 2.24
CA GLY A 224 -17.89 -8.39 2.49
C GLY A 224 -18.71 -9.56 1.98
N GLU A 225 -19.62 -9.36 1.02
CA GLU A 225 -20.41 -10.46 0.41
C GLU A 225 -19.51 -11.42 -0.37
N ASP A 226 -18.40 -10.95 -0.94
CA ASP A 226 -17.41 -11.75 -1.64
C ASP A 226 -16.69 -12.77 -0.73
N LEU A 227 -16.75 -12.56 0.58
CA LEU A 227 -16.12 -13.46 1.55
C LEU A 227 -16.86 -14.77 1.76
N LEU A 228 -18.00 -14.96 1.08
CA LEU A 228 -18.79 -16.19 1.10
C LEU A 228 -19.03 -16.71 2.52
N SER A 229 -19.57 -15.85 3.39
CA SER A 229 -19.93 -16.21 4.75
C SER A 229 -20.72 -17.54 4.74
N PRO A 230 -20.50 -18.45 5.69
CA PRO A 230 -21.25 -19.70 5.81
C PRO A 230 -22.76 -19.51 5.92
N SER A 231 -23.20 -18.35 6.39
CA SER A 231 -24.61 -17.96 6.46
C SER A 231 -25.14 -17.41 5.12
N GLY A 232 -24.26 -17.13 4.14
CA GLY A 232 -24.60 -16.44 2.90
C GLY A 232 -25.01 -14.97 3.10
N LEU A 233 -24.65 -14.39 4.25
CA LEU A 233 -24.97 -13.01 4.59
C LEU A 233 -23.71 -12.13 4.50
N PRO A 234 -23.82 -10.92 3.99
CA PRO A 234 -22.73 -9.95 3.99
C PRO A 234 -22.33 -9.56 5.44
N LEU A 235 -21.18 -8.95 5.60
CA LEU A 235 -20.73 -8.43 6.90
C LEU A 235 -21.63 -7.30 7.36
N ARG A 236 -22.05 -6.45 6.41
CA ARG A 236 -22.95 -5.29 6.63
C ARG A 236 -23.83 -5.05 5.39
N ASN A 237 -24.94 -4.34 5.57
CA ASN A 237 -25.83 -3.84 4.53
C ASN A 237 -26.47 -2.50 4.94
#